data_7a13ff89f47bc00d870d66104b709980
#
_entry.id   7a13ff89f47bc00d870d66104b709980
#
_cell.length_a   1.000
_cell.length_b   1.000
_cell.length_c   1.000
_cell.angle_alpha   90.00
_cell.angle_beta   90.00
_cell.angle_gamma   90.00
#
_symmetry.space_group_name_H-M   'P 1'
#
loop_
_entity.id
_entity.type
_entity.pdbx_description
1 polymer ?
#
loop_
_entity_poly.entity_id
_entity_poly.type
_entity_poly.pdbx_seq_one_letter_code
_entity_poly.pdbx_strand_id
1 'polypeptide(L)'
;MNEVDEMQAIGIDVGGSGCRLAVVDAVTGGIRGEVVRLDHDLDTPTQEILEALRRALDGFPPLPVGLGFPGRVDGTTVRAAPNLRSTWPGTDMAEALDRPDLVLLNDADAAAVAEQRLGAAAGEDGTVLVITVGTGLGSGVHHAGRLVPGFELGLLPHPTRGGVLETHASGRARTLEALDLPMWSNRFNEALAVMEQAVDASLIVVGGGLTEHWDTFSPLLKASAPLRKARFGANAGLIGAALAAAGLNA
;
A
#
# COMPACT_ATOMS: atom_id res chain seq x y z
N MET A 1 12.61 -26.03 -18.08
CA MET A 1 12.22 -24.74 -17.49
C MET A 1 11.31 -25.11 -16.32
N ASN A 2 11.66 -24.74 -15.10
CA ASN A 2 10.85 -25.08 -13.92
C ASN A 2 9.62 -24.16 -13.90
N GLU A 3 8.45 -24.71 -13.48
CA GLU A 3 7.18 -23.96 -13.35
C GLU A 3 7.26 -22.68 -12.48
N VAL A 4 8.34 -22.52 -11.71
CA VAL A 4 8.61 -21.33 -10.88
C VAL A 4 9.13 -20.15 -11.72
N ASP A 5 9.67 -20.38 -12.93
CA ASP A 5 10.26 -19.33 -13.77
C ASP A 5 9.22 -18.46 -14.52
N GLU A 6 7.91 -18.79 -14.44
CA GLU A 6 6.85 -18.10 -15.20
C GLU A 6 5.68 -17.62 -14.32
N MET A 7 5.84 -17.53 -13.00
CA MET A 7 4.76 -17.05 -12.14
C MET A 7 4.56 -15.55 -12.34
N GLN A 8 3.57 -15.17 -13.12
CA GLN A 8 3.21 -13.78 -13.39
C GLN A 8 1.80 -13.47 -12.91
N ALA A 9 1.58 -12.24 -12.51
CA ALA A 9 0.25 -11.74 -12.17
C ALA A 9 0.14 -10.26 -12.57
N ILE A 10 -1.08 -9.78 -12.73
CA ILE A 10 -1.36 -8.37 -12.95
C ILE A 10 -1.56 -7.71 -11.59
N GLY A 11 -0.76 -6.67 -11.32
CA GLY A 11 -0.98 -5.79 -10.18
C GLY A 11 -1.72 -4.53 -10.62
N ILE A 12 -2.70 -4.13 -9.84
CA ILE A 12 -3.42 -2.86 -9.97
C ILE A 12 -3.21 -2.09 -8.67
N ASP A 13 -2.88 -0.82 -8.80
CA ASP A 13 -2.77 0.11 -7.67
C ASP A 13 -3.68 1.30 -7.94
N VAL A 14 -4.73 1.44 -7.14
CA VAL A 14 -5.70 2.52 -7.21
C VAL A 14 -5.27 3.64 -6.27
N GLY A 15 -5.11 4.83 -6.81
CA GLY A 15 -4.79 6.03 -6.03
C GLY A 15 -5.84 7.12 -6.17
N GLY A 16 -5.69 8.22 -5.46
CA GLY A 16 -6.61 9.36 -5.51
C GLY A 16 -6.56 10.19 -6.80
N SER A 17 -5.50 10.03 -7.61
CA SER A 17 -5.29 10.77 -8.87
C SER A 17 -5.09 9.88 -10.09
N GLY A 18 -5.28 8.59 -9.96
CA GLY A 18 -5.13 7.64 -11.06
C GLY A 18 -4.89 6.21 -10.60
N CYS A 19 -4.99 5.30 -11.55
CA CYS A 19 -4.68 3.89 -11.36
C CYS A 19 -3.44 3.49 -12.16
N ARG A 20 -2.72 2.49 -11.68
CA ARG A 20 -1.58 1.90 -12.37
C ARG A 20 -1.78 0.40 -12.49
N LEU A 21 -1.47 -0.14 -13.66
CA LEU A 21 -1.56 -1.58 -13.94
C LEU A 21 -0.26 -2.05 -14.58
N ALA A 22 0.21 -3.22 -14.20
CA ALA A 22 1.35 -3.86 -14.86
C ALA A 22 1.34 -5.37 -14.64
N VAL A 23 2.01 -6.08 -15.54
CA VAL A 23 2.40 -7.48 -15.29
C VAL A 23 3.63 -7.48 -14.38
N VAL A 24 3.58 -8.29 -13.33
CA VAL A 24 4.67 -8.47 -12.37
C VAL A 24 5.13 -9.92 -12.41
N ASP A 25 6.42 -10.09 -12.46
CA ASP A 25 7.09 -11.36 -12.21
C ASP A 25 7.04 -11.62 -10.70
N ALA A 26 6.28 -12.61 -10.28
CA ALA A 26 6.04 -12.88 -8.86
C ALA A 26 7.25 -13.52 -8.14
N VAL A 27 8.27 -13.95 -8.86
CA VAL A 27 9.51 -14.48 -8.28
C VAL A 27 10.48 -13.35 -7.92
N THR A 28 10.57 -12.32 -8.78
CA THR A 28 11.56 -11.26 -8.64
C THR A 28 10.98 -9.92 -8.18
N GLY A 29 9.66 -9.73 -8.29
CA GLY A 29 8.99 -8.45 -8.15
C GLY A 29 9.22 -7.49 -9.32
N GLY A 30 9.83 -7.98 -10.41
CA GLY A 30 10.14 -7.19 -11.60
C GLY A 30 8.88 -6.89 -12.42
N ILE A 31 8.71 -5.62 -12.81
CA ILE A 31 7.65 -5.23 -13.73
C ILE A 31 8.03 -5.68 -15.14
N ARG A 32 7.12 -6.35 -15.84
CA ARG A 32 7.27 -6.83 -17.21
C ARG A 32 6.52 -5.92 -18.18
N GLY A 33 7.23 -5.33 -19.13
CA GLY A 33 6.64 -4.39 -20.08
C GLY A 33 6.39 -3.00 -19.50
N GLU A 34 5.36 -2.33 -20.00
CA GLU A 34 5.02 -0.98 -19.62
C GLU A 34 4.01 -0.95 -18.45
N VAL A 35 4.11 0.09 -17.62
CA VAL A 35 3.08 0.40 -16.64
C VAL A 35 1.99 1.23 -17.32
N VAL A 36 0.80 0.66 -17.43
CA VAL A 36 -0.38 1.39 -17.90
C VAL A 36 -0.85 2.33 -16.80
N ARG A 37 -1.06 3.60 -17.15
CA ARG A 37 -1.57 4.64 -16.25
C ARG A 37 -2.92 5.11 -16.73
N LEU A 38 -3.87 5.21 -15.82
CA LEU A 38 -5.20 5.73 -16.03
C LEU A 38 -5.39 6.92 -15.09
N ASP A 39 -5.32 8.11 -15.63
CA ASP A 39 -5.48 9.33 -14.84
C ASP A 39 -6.95 9.55 -14.52
N HIS A 40 -7.24 9.95 -13.31
CA HIS A 40 -8.54 10.41 -12.84
C HIS A 40 -8.35 11.40 -11.69
N ASP A 41 -9.40 12.11 -11.35
CA ASP A 41 -9.44 12.99 -10.18
C ASP A 41 -10.55 12.56 -9.21
N LEU A 42 -10.70 13.32 -8.12
CA LEU A 42 -11.71 13.04 -7.10
C LEU A 42 -13.15 13.26 -7.61
N ASP A 43 -13.33 13.98 -8.72
CA ASP A 43 -14.64 14.24 -9.31
C ASP A 43 -15.02 13.23 -10.39
N THR A 44 -14.07 12.40 -10.82
CA THR A 44 -14.33 11.33 -11.79
C THR A 44 -15.30 10.31 -11.18
N PRO A 45 -16.42 10.00 -11.85
CA PRO A 45 -17.38 9.01 -11.38
C PRO A 45 -16.74 7.63 -11.22
N THR A 46 -17.05 6.93 -10.13
CA THR A 46 -16.54 5.57 -9.88
C THR A 46 -16.77 4.63 -11.06
N GLN A 47 -17.95 4.71 -11.71
CA GLN A 47 -18.28 3.90 -12.86
C GLN A 47 -17.33 4.12 -14.04
N GLU A 48 -16.91 5.35 -14.30
CA GLU A 48 -15.98 5.67 -15.37
C GLU A 48 -14.59 5.08 -15.10
N ILE A 49 -14.14 5.11 -13.82
CA ILE A 49 -12.88 4.50 -13.41
C ILE A 49 -12.93 2.98 -13.60
N LEU A 50 -14.03 2.34 -13.18
CA LEU A 50 -14.22 0.89 -13.34
C LEU A 50 -14.24 0.48 -14.82
N GLU A 51 -14.91 1.23 -15.67
CA GLU A 51 -14.94 0.98 -17.11
C GLU A 51 -13.56 1.18 -17.76
N ALA A 52 -12.79 2.18 -17.30
CA ALA A 52 -11.42 2.39 -17.78
C ALA A 52 -10.49 1.24 -17.34
N LEU A 53 -10.61 0.78 -16.09
CA LEU A 53 -9.86 -0.39 -15.57
C LEU A 53 -10.21 -1.66 -16.35
N ARG A 54 -11.50 -1.93 -16.61
CA ARG A 54 -11.95 -3.09 -17.37
C ARG A 54 -11.35 -3.07 -18.80
N ARG A 55 -11.47 -1.96 -19.51
CA ARG A 55 -10.90 -1.79 -20.85
C ARG A 55 -9.38 -1.96 -20.87
N ALA A 56 -8.70 -1.45 -19.83
CA ALA A 56 -7.25 -1.64 -19.72
C ALA A 56 -6.91 -3.12 -19.52
N LEU A 57 -7.63 -3.83 -18.65
CA LEU A 57 -7.43 -5.26 -18.39
C LEU A 57 -7.65 -6.14 -19.63
N ASP A 58 -8.50 -5.74 -20.58
CA ASP A 58 -8.71 -6.46 -21.84
C ASP A 58 -7.44 -6.46 -22.73
N GLY A 59 -6.52 -5.53 -22.52
CA GLY A 59 -5.23 -5.46 -23.18
C GLY A 59 -4.13 -6.32 -22.54
N PHE A 60 -4.39 -6.92 -21.38
CA PHE A 60 -3.43 -7.76 -20.67
C PHE A 60 -3.65 -9.25 -20.98
N PRO A 61 -2.61 -10.08 -20.82
CA PRO A 61 -2.76 -11.53 -20.91
C PRO A 61 -3.69 -12.06 -19.79
N PRO A 62 -4.29 -13.25 -19.95
CA PRO A 62 -5.19 -13.85 -18.95
C PRO A 62 -4.38 -14.39 -17.75
N LEU A 63 -3.95 -13.49 -16.87
CA LEU A 63 -3.19 -13.75 -15.65
C LEU A 63 -4.05 -13.45 -14.42
N PRO A 64 -3.71 -14.02 -13.25
CA PRO A 64 -4.31 -13.63 -11.97
C PRO A 64 -4.22 -12.12 -11.74
N VAL A 65 -5.26 -11.52 -11.16
CA VAL A 65 -5.35 -10.08 -10.94
C VAL A 65 -5.40 -9.77 -9.45
N GLY A 66 -4.49 -8.93 -8.99
CA GLY A 66 -4.52 -8.35 -7.65
C GLY A 66 -4.72 -6.84 -7.70
N LEU A 67 -5.46 -6.29 -6.75
CA LEU A 67 -5.78 -4.88 -6.67
C LEU A 67 -5.53 -4.34 -5.28
N GLY A 68 -4.67 -3.33 -5.18
CA GLY A 68 -4.49 -2.49 -4.00
C GLY A 68 -5.44 -1.29 -4.06
N PHE A 69 -6.25 -1.12 -3.03
CA PHE A 69 -7.28 -0.07 -2.95
C PHE A 69 -7.06 0.84 -1.74
N PRO A 70 -7.13 2.16 -1.88
CA PRO A 70 -6.87 3.12 -0.79
C PRO A 70 -8.08 3.24 0.15
N GLY A 71 -8.36 2.20 0.92
CA GLY A 71 -9.48 2.14 1.84
C GLY A 71 -9.69 0.77 2.45
N ARG A 72 -10.74 0.65 3.26
CA ARG A 72 -11.07 -0.63 3.90
C ARG A 72 -11.79 -1.56 2.94
N VAL A 73 -11.37 -2.80 2.91
CA VAL A 73 -11.91 -3.86 2.05
C VAL A 73 -12.31 -5.08 2.87
N ASP A 74 -13.20 -5.90 2.32
CA ASP A 74 -13.64 -7.16 2.91
C ASP A 74 -13.98 -8.15 1.79
N GLY A 75 -13.19 -9.22 1.65
CA GLY A 75 -13.21 -10.05 0.46
C GLY A 75 -12.91 -9.21 -0.78
N THR A 76 -13.82 -9.19 -1.74
CA THR A 76 -13.74 -8.39 -2.97
C THR A 76 -14.50 -7.06 -2.90
N THR A 77 -15.08 -6.72 -1.72
CA THR A 77 -15.96 -5.58 -1.55
C THR A 77 -15.25 -4.40 -0.88
N VAL A 78 -15.36 -3.21 -1.44
CA VAL A 78 -14.94 -1.96 -0.82
C VAL A 78 -15.90 -1.59 0.31
N ARG A 79 -15.40 -1.44 1.54
CA ARG A 79 -16.19 -1.05 2.73
C ARG A 79 -16.12 0.43 3.05
N ALA A 80 -14.99 1.06 2.79
CA ALA A 80 -14.81 2.51 2.97
C ALA A 80 -13.69 3.01 2.06
N ALA A 81 -13.83 4.25 1.61
CA ALA A 81 -12.87 4.94 0.75
C ALA A 81 -12.73 6.41 1.20
N PRO A 82 -12.08 6.67 2.35
CA PRO A 82 -12.10 8.00 2.98
C PRO A 82 -11.46 9.10 2.13
N ASN A 83 -10.53 8.74 1.26
CA ASN A 83 -9.80 9.65 0.40
C ASN A 83 -10.28 9.64 -1.07
N LEU A 84 -11.40 8.98 -1.35
CA LEU A 84 -12.05 8.89 -2.67
C LEU A 84 -13.51 9.33 -2.61
N ARG A 85 -14.23 9.26 -3.74
CA ARG A 85 -15.68 9.56 -3.76
C ARG A 85 -16.47 8.58 -2.89
N SER A 86 -17.58 9.06 -2.35
CA SER A 86 -18.51 8.27 -1.52
C SER A 86 -19.21 7.11 -2.23
N THR A 87 -19.12 7.03 -3.55
CA THR A 87 -19.74 5.99 -4.38
C THR A 87 -19.00 4.65 -4.42
N TRP A 88 -17.80 4.56 -3.85
CA TRP A 88 -17.03 3.33 -3.77
C TRP A 88 -17.55 2.30 -2.76
N PRO A 89 -18.02 2.69 -1.55
CA PRO A 89 -18.50 1.71 -0.58
C PRO A 89 -19.65 0.87 -1.12
N GLY A 90 -19.54 -0.46 -0.97
CA GLY A 90 -20.49 -1.44 -1.48
C GLY A 90 -20.14 -1.99 -2.87
N THR A 91 -19.13 -1.44 -3.55
CA THR A 91 -18.67 -1.98 -4.84
C THR A 91 -17.96 -3.31 -4.63
N ASP A 92 -18.43 -4.37 -5.28
CA ASP A 92 -17.70 -5.62 -5.44
C ASP A 92 -16.76 -5.49 -6.64
N MET A 93 -15.45 -5.48 -6.40
CA MET A 93 -14.45 -5.25 -7.43
C MET A 93 -14.29 -6.43 -8.37
N ALA A 94 -14.53 -7.67 -7.90
CA ALA A 94 -14.47 -8.86 -8.75
C ALA A 94 -15.61 -8.84 -9.78
N GLU A 95 -16.81 -8.50 -9.35
CA GLU A 95 -17.98 -8.34 -10.24
C GLU A 95 -17.79 -7.12 -11.17
N ALA A 96 -17.39 -5.97 -10.61
CA ALA A 96 -17.24 -4.73 -11.36
C ALA A 96 -16.18 -4.82 -12.46
N LEU A 97 -15.12 -5.60 -12.29
CA LEU A 97 -14.05 -5.78 -13.26
C LEU A 97 -14.17 -7.05 -14.10
N ASP A 98 -15.20 -7.87 -13.89
CA ASP A 98 -15.39 -9.17 -14.54
C ASP A 98 -14.15 -10.09 -14.36
N ARG A 99 -13.68 -10.17 -13.11
CA ARG A 99 -12.54 -10.99 -12.70
C ARG A 99 -12.87 -11.72 -11.40
N PRO A 100 -13.52 -12.90 -11.49
CA PRO A 100 -14.03 -13.64 -10.31
C PRO A 100 -12.91 -14.07 -9.34
N ASP A 101 -11.69 -14.25 -9.84
CA ASP A 101 -10.52 -14.64 -9.04
C ASP A 101 -9.70 -13.44 -8.57
N LEU A 102 -10.23 -12.22 -8.65
CA LEU A 102 -9.55 -11.01 -8.22
C LEU A 102 -9.26 -11.05 -6.71
N VAL A 103 -8.02 -10.75 -6.37
CA VAL A 103 -7.60 -10.53 -4.97
C VAL A 103 -7.60 -9.03 -4.68
N LEU A 104 -8.43 -8.60 -3.72
CA LEU A 104 -8.52 -7.21 -3.29
C LEU A 104 -7.81 -7.04 -1.94
N LEU A 105 -6.90 -6.08 -1.86
CA LEU A 105 -6.22 -5.68 -0.63
C LEU A 105 -6.37 -4.17 -0.37
N ASN A 106 -6.22 -3.75 0.88
CA ASN A 106 -5.87 -2.37 1.16
C ASN A 106 -4.50 -2.04 0.52
N ASP A 107 -4.28 -0.80 0.09
CA ASP A 107 -3.05 -0.37 -0.59
C ASP A 107 -1.79 -0.51 0.27
N ALA A 108 -1.89 -0.22 1.57
CA ALA A 108 -0.78 -0.40 2.51
C ALA A 108 -0.55 -1.88 2.84
N ASP A 109 -1.60 -2.70 2.95
CA ASP A 109 -1.49 -4.15 3.07
C ASP A 109 -0.79 -4.74 1.83
N ALA A 110 -1.15 -4.30 0.63
CA ALA A 110 -0.47 -4.71 -0.60
C ALA A 110 1.01 -4.31 -0.58
N ALA A 111 1.34 -3.07 -0.21
CA ALA A 111 2.74 -2.64 -0.08
C ALA A 111 3.50 -3.49 0.95
N ALA A 112 2.87 -3.86 2.05
CA ALA A 112 3.45 -4.72 3.07
C ALA A 112 3.72 -6.13 2.55
N VAL A 113 2.84 -6.71 1.72
CA VAL A 113 3.08 -8.00 1.04
C VAL A 113 4.35 -7.93 0.19
N ALA A 114 4.55 -6.87 -0.60
CA ALA A 114 5.75 -6.71 -1.41
C ALA A 114 7.02 -6.68 -0.56
N GLU A 115 7.02 -5.90 0.51
CA GLU A 115 8.18 -5.74 1.38
C GLU A 115 8.48 -7.00 2.20
N GLN A 116 7.47 -7.74 2.63
CA GLN A 116 7.65 -9.01 3.35
C GLN A 116 8.16 -10.12 2.44
N ARG A 117 7.66 -10.20 1.22
CA ARG A 117 8.02 -11.31 0.32
C ARG A 117 9.36 -11.12 -0.36
N LEU A 118 9.61 -9.93 -0.89
CA LEU A 118 10.76 -9.68 -1.76
C LEU A 118 11.54 -8.41 -1.40
N GLY A 119 11.08 -7.66 -0.40
CA GLY A 119 11.62 -6.36 -0.05
C GLY A 119 12.47 -6.32 1.22
N ALA A 120 12.34 -5.23 1.95
CA ALA A 120 13.14 -4.92 3.12
C ALA A 120 12.87 -5.82 4.34
N ALA A 121 11.73 -6.52 4.35
CA ALA A 121 11.33 -7.45 5.40
C ALA A 121 11.44 -8.92 4.98
N ALA A 122 12.04 -9.22 3.83
CA ALA A 122 12.17 -10.60 3.37
C ALA A 122 12.96 -11.46 4.36
N GLY A 123 12.37 -12.62 4.74
CA GLY A 123 12.98 -13.54 5.72
C GLY A 123 12.76 -13.19 7.19
N GLU A 124 12.02 -12.12 7.50
CA GLU A 124 11.66 -11.78 8.88
C GLU A 124 10.45 -12.60 9.34
N ASP A 125 10.62 -13.34 10.43
CA ASP A 125 9.59 -14.21 11.02
C ASP A 125 8.88 -13.57 12.22
N GLY A 126 9.35 -12.41 12.69
CA GLY A 126 8.73 -11.66 13.78
C GLY A 126 7.49 -10.89 13.33
N THR A 127 7.06 -9.95 14.17
CA THR A 127 6.04 -8.97 13.79
C THR A 127 6.68 -7.84 13.00
N VAL A 128 6.30 -7.64 11.76
CA VAL A 128 6.79 -6.56 10.90
C VAL A 128 5.68 -5.53 10.70
N LEU A 129 5.99 -4.28 10.98
CA LEU A 129 5.13 -3.14 10.66
C LEU A 129 5.67 -2.42 9.43
N VAL A 130 4.91 -2.38 8.37
CA VAL A 130 5.21 -1.56 7.18
C VAL A 130 4.36 -0.29 7.23
N ILE A 131 5.01 0.87 7.16
CA ILE A 131 4.35 2.18 7.18
C ILE A 131 4.57 2.84 5.82
N THR A 132 3.50 3.25 5.15
CA THR A 132 3.56 3.99 3.89
C THR A 132 3.25 5.46 4.12
N VAL A 133 4.20 6.33 3.80
CA VAL A 133 4.06 7.79 3.94
C VAL A 133 3.82 8.40 2.56
N GLY A 134 2.54 8.68 2.29
CA GLY A 134 2.05 9.27 1.04
C GLY A 134 1.09 10.43 1.32
N THR A 135 0.00 10.50 0.55
CA THR A 135 -1.11 11.43 0.85
C THR A 135 -1.66 11.16 2.25
N GLY A 136 -1.81 9.89 2.61
CA GLY A 136 -2.13 9.42 3.95
C GLY A 136 -0.91 8.85 4.69
N LEU A 137 -1.20 8.14 5.78
CA LEU A 137 -0.26 7.37 6.57
C LEU A 137 -0.81 5.95 6.69
N GLY A 138 -0.50 5.11 5.71
CA GLY A 138 -0.95 3.73 5.66
C GLY A 138 -0.08 2.81 6.50
N SER A 139 -0.62 1.66 6.87
CA SER A 139 0.08 0.63 7.63
C SER A 139 -0.37 -0.77 7.24
N GLY A 140 0.57 -1.70 7.14
CA GLY A 140 0.33 -3.12 6.97
C GLY A 140 1.16 -3.91 7.97
N VAL A 141 0.60 -4.97 8.54
CA VAL A 141 1.24 -5.78 9.57
C VAL A 141 1.40 -7.22 9.09
N HIS A 142 2.60 -7.76 9.27
CA HIS A 142 2.86 -9.18 9.12
C HIS A 142 3.27 -9.79 10.45
N HIS A 143 2.88 -11.03 10.68
CA HIS A 143 3.36 -11.83 11.79
C HIS A 143 3.68 -13.23 11.28
N ALA A 144 4.86 -13.73 11.61
CA ALA A 144 5.37 -15.03 11.12
C ALA A 144 5.28 -15.16 9.59
N GLY A 145 5.62 -14.08 8.86
CA GLY A 145 5.58 -14.01 7.41
C GLY A 145 4.18 -13.90 6.78
N ARG A 146 3.11 -13.84 7.58
CA ARG A 146 1.72 -13.76 7.11
C ARG A 146 1.13 -12.38 7.33
N LEU A 147 0.42 -11.88 6.33
CA LEU A 147 -0.33 -10.64 6.43
C LEU A 147 -1.43 -10.76 7.50
N VAL A 148 -1.49 -9.78 8.40
CA VAL A 148 -2.63 -9.55 9.30
C VAL A 148 -3.36 -8.33 8.76
N PRO A 149 -4.44 -8.51 7.97
CA PRO A 149 -5.01 -7.42 7.20
C PRO A 149 -5.79 -6.43 8.04
N GLY A 150 -5.94 -5.21 7.53
CA GLY A 150 -6.87 -4.22 8.06
C GLY A 150 -6.35 -3.39 9.23
N PHE A 151 -5.04 -3.28 9.39
CA PHE A 151 -4.44 -2.37 10.36
C PHE A 151 -4.37 -0.95 9.80
N GLU A 152 -5.26 -0.09 10.23
CA GLU A 152 -5.32 1.34 9.87
C GLU A 152 -4.72 2.20 10.98
N LEU A 153 -3.42 1.99 11.30
CA LEU A 153 -2.77 2.65 12.44
C LEU A 153 -2.66 4.17 12.25
N GLY A 154 -2.60 4.65 11.02
CA GLY A 154 -2.65 6.08 10.73
C GLY A 154 -3.93 6.77 11.20
N LEU A 155 -5.02 6.02 11.37
CA LEU A 155 -6.31 6.51 11.86
C LEU A 155 -6.44 6.45 13.40
N LEU A 156 -5.42 5.99 14.11
CA LEU A 156 -5.41 6.06 15.57
C LEU A 156 -5.47 7.51 16.04
N PRO A 157 -6.19 7.79 17.16
CA PRO A 157 -6.26 9.13 17.73
C PRO A 157 -4.87 9.66 18.08
N HIS A 158 -4.58 10.92 17.73
CA HIS A 158 -3.34 11.56 18.16
C HIS A 158 -3.42 11.91 19.65
N PRO A 159 -2.43 11.54 20.49
CA PRO A 159 -2.55 11.64 21.94
C PRO A 159 -2.64 13.07 22.48
N THR A 160 -2.11 14.07 21.76
CA THR A 160 -2.00 15.45 22.26
C THR A 160 -2.51 16.51 21.31
N ARG A 161 -2.56 16.25 19.98
CA ARG A 161 -2.90 17.28 18.97
C ARG A 161 -4.37 17.25 18.56
N GLY A 162 -5.13 16.23 18.98
CA GLY A 162 -6.46 15.96 18.45
C GLY A 162 -6.41 15.40 17.01
N GLY A 163 -7.54 14.91 16.51
CA GLY A 163 -7.59 14.20 15.23
C GLY A 163 -6.86 12.86 15.25
N VAL A 164 -6.42 12.41 14.09
CA VAL A 164 -5.72 11.13 13.90
C VAL A 164 -4.25 11.34 13.53
N LEU A 165 -3.41 10.31 13.64
CA LEU A 165 -1.97 10.39 13.38
C LEU A 165 -1.67 10.89 11.96
N GLU A 166 -2.40 10.40 10.96
CA GLU A 166 -2.18 10.77 9.56
C GLU A 166 -2.41 12.26 9.30
N THR A 167 -3.31 12.91 10.04
CA THR A 167 -3.56 14.37 9.94
C THR A 167 -2.31 15.18 10.22
N HIS A 168 -1.37 14.64 10.98
CA HIS A 168 -0.17 15.36 11.43
C HIS A 168 1.13 14.84 10.82
N ALA A 169 1.20 13.55 10.45
CA ALA A 169 2.43 12.87 10.08
C ALA A 169 2.46 12.36 8.62
N SER A 170 1.38 12.53 7.85
CA SER A 170 1.38 12.17 6.42
C SER A 170 2.23 13.12 5.57
N GLY A 171 2.56 12.71 4.34
CA GLY A 171 3.19 13.57 3.35
C GLY A 171 2.30 14.76 2.95
N ARG A 172 0.97 14.57 2.93
CA ARG A 172 0.00 15.65 2.72
C ARG A 172 0.08 16.69 3.84
N ALA A 173 0.13 16.26 5.11
CA ALA A 173 0.28 17.15 6.26
C ALA A 173 1.57 18.00 6.14
N ARG A 174 2.69 17.34 5.76
CA ARG A 174 3.95 18.02 5.50
C ARG A 174 3.82 19.13 4.46
N THR A 175 3.15 18.84 3.35
CA THR A 175 2.97 19.82 2.25
C THR A 175 2.06 20.96 2.64
N LEU A 176 0.89 20.67 3.24
CA LEU A 176 -0.10 21.68 3.61
C LEU A 176 0.42 22.65 4.67
N GLU A 177 1.23 22.18 5.61
CA GLU A 177 1.78 22.99 6.70
C GLU A 177 3.22 23.46 6.41
N ALA A 178 3.72 23.24 5.19
CA ALA A 178 5.07 23.63 4.75
C ALA A 178 6.18 23.18 5.73
N LEU A 179 6.05 21.96 6.28
CA LEU A 179 7.02 21.44 7.24
C LEU A 179 8.32 21.05 6.53
N ASP A 180 9.45 21.51 7.08
CA ASP A 180 10.73 20.93 6.71
C ASP A 180 10.88 19.49 7.22
N LEU A 181 11.92 18.78 6.79
CA LEU A 181 12.10 17.37 7.18
C LEU A 181 12.32 17.19 8.69
N PRO A 182 13.10 18.01 9.39
CA PRO A 182 13.22 17.93 10.85
C PRO A 182 11.89 18.14 11.58
N MET A 183 11.10 19.12 11.21
CA MET A 183 9.78 19.39 11.82
C MET A 183 8.82 18.23 11.55
N TRP A 184 8.80 17.72 10.33
CA TRP A 184 7.99 16.56 9.97
C TRP A 184 8.45 15.30 10.75
N SER A 185 9.76 15.05 10.84
CA SER A 185 10.30 13.89 11.58
C SER A 185 9.88 13.90 13.05
N ASN A 186 9.80 15.07 13.68
CA ASN A 186 9.31 15.16 15.05
C ASN A 186 7.84 14.69 15.15
N ARG A 187 6.99 15.09 14.21
CA ARG A 187 5.59 14.63 14.18
C ARG A 187 5.46 13.14 13.83
N PHE A 188 6.31 12.67 12.92
CA PHE A 188 6.35 11.26 12.58
C PHE A 188 6.82 10.40 13.75
N ASN A 189 7.75 10.89 14.58
CA ASN A 189 8.16 10.23 15.83
C ASN A 189 7.00 10.13 16.83
N GLU A 190 6.12 11.14 16.92
CA GLU A 190 4.91 11.07 17.74
C GLU A 190 3.98 9.95 17.24
N ALA A 191 3.82 9.82 15.92
CA ALA A 191 3.03 8.75 15.31
C ALA A 191 3.68 7.36 15.51
N LEU A 192 5.00 7.25 15.28
CA LEU A 192 5.76 6.01 15.51
C LEU A 192 5.58 5.50 16.93
N ALA A 193 5.71 6.37 17.94
CA ALA A 193 5.56 5.98 19.34
C ALA A 193 4.15 5.39 19.63
N VAL A 194 3.10 5.91 19.02
CA VAL A 194 1.74 5.38 19.17
C VAL A 194 1.60 4.04 18.45
N MET A 195 2.15 3.94 17.23
CA MET A 195 2.09 2.70 16.44
C MET A 195 2.88 1.57 17.12
N GLU A 196 4.06 1.85 17.68
CA GLU A 196 4.84 0.88 18.45
C GLU A 196 4.14 0.41 19.74
N GLN A 197 3.33 1.26 20.36
CA GLN A 197 2.50 0.84 21.49
C GLN A 197 1.33 -0.06 21.06
N ALA A 198 0.83 0.11 19.86
CA ALA A 198 -0.28 -0.68 19.31
C ALA A 198 0.21 -2.02 18.73
N VAL A 199 1.41 -2.04 18.17
CA VAL A 199 2.02 -3.22 17.53
C VAL A 199 3.45 -3.37 18.04
N ASP A 200 3.71 -4.43 18.79
CA ASP A 200 5.05 -4.77 19.27
C ASP A 200 5.89 -5.37 18.10
N ALA A 201 6.34 -4.46 17.23
CA ALA A 201 7.05 -4.83 16.02
C ALA A 201 8.51 -5.15 16.30
N SER A 202 9.01 -6.26 15.72
CA SER A 202 10.44 -6.60 15.69
C SER A 202 11.22 -5.86 14.60
N LEU A 203 10.50 -5.34 13.61
CA LEU A 203 11.04 -4.54 12.51
C LEU A 203 9.96 -3.56 12.02
N ILE A 204 10.38 -2.32 11.72
CA ILE A 204 9.55 -1.33 11.03
C ILE A 204 10.17 -1.02 9.68
N VAL A 205 9.37 -1.15 8.61
CA VAL A 205 9.75 -0.75 7.25
C VAL A 205 9.00 0.52 6.89
N VAL A 206 9.71 1.57 6.47
CA VAL A 206 9.11 2.84 6.07
C VAL A 206 9.19 2.97 4.55
N GLY A 207 8.02 3.13 3.93
CA GLY A 207 7.82 3.28 2.48
C GLY A 207 7.07 4.55 2.11
N GLY A 208 6.63 4.60 0.85
CA GLY A 208 5.92 5.73 0.28
C GLY A 208 6.85 6.81 -0.29
N GLY A 209 6.27 7.83 -0.91
CA GLY A 209 7.01 8.84 -1.68
C GLY A 209 8.03 9.63 -0.86
N LEU A 210 7.77 9.85 0.42
CA LEU A 210 8.68 10.61 1.28
C LEU A 210 10.04 9.93 1.48
N THR A 211 10.15 8.63 1.22
CA THR A 211 11.42 7.89 1.32
C THR A 211 12.47 8.28 0.27
N GLU A 212 12.12 9.13 -0.68
CA GLU A 212 13.10 9.80 -1.55
C GLU A 212 14.12 10.63 -0.73
N HIS A 213 13.71 11.12 0.45
CA HIS A 213 14.53 11.88 1.38
C HIS A 213 15.04 11.05 2.57
N TRP A 214 15.05 9.72 2.45
CA TRP A 214 15.37 8.79 3.53
C TRP A 214 16.64 9.15 4.30
N ASP A 215 17.75 9.40 3.59
CA ASP A 215 19.05 9.66 4.21
C ASP A 215 19.08 10.95 5.03
N THR A 216 18.15 11.88 4.74
CA THR A 216 18.03 13.14 5.46
C THR A 216 17.21 13.00 6.73
N PHE A 217 16.10 12.26 6.69
CA PHE A 217 15.19 12.22 7.84
C PHE A 217 15.35 10.97 8.71
N SER A 218 15.84 9.85 8.17
CA SER A 218 15.96 8.61 8.95
C SER A 218 16.85 8.74 10.19
N PRO A 219 17.96 9.52 10.20
CA PRO A 219 18.74 9.73 11.41
C PRO A 219 18.00 10.51 12.51
N LEU A 220 16.89 11.16 12.19
CA LEU A 220 16.05 11.93 13.12
C LEU A 220 14.93 11.09 13.71
N LEU A 221 14.71 9.88 13.20
CA LEU A 221 13.66 9.00 13.68
C LEU A 221 14.05 8.33 14.99
N LYS A 222 13.02 8.13 15.83
CA LYS A 222 13.15 7.51 17.15
C LYS A 222 12.17 6.36 17.22
N ALA A 223 12.66 5.16 17.02
CA ALA A 223 11.90 3.93 17.15
C ALA A 223 12.62 2.97 18.08
N SER A 224 11.88 2.10 18.78
CA SER A 224 12.42 1.03 19.60
C SER A 224 12.85 -0.14 18.73
N ALA A 225 12.07 -0.45 17.68
CA ALA A 225 12.40 -1.46 16.70
C ALA A 225 13.37 -0.92 15.64
N PRO A 226 14.20 -1.80 15.01
CA PRO A 226 15.00 -1.43 13.85
C PRO A 226 14.14 -0.82 12.74
N LEU A 227 14.65 0.23 12.09
CA LEU A 227 14.02 0.88 10.94
C LEU A 227 14.73 0.48 9.65
N ARG A 228 13.98 0.13 8.61
CA ARG A 228 14.50 -0.07 7.25
C ARG A 228 13.72 0.75 6.24
N LYS A 229 14.43 1.20 5.20
CA LYS A 229 13.80 1.80 4.02
C LYS A 229 13.15 0.73 3.18
N ALA A 230 11.91 0.95 2.73
CA ALA A 230 11.22 0.09 1.77
C ALA A 230 12.01 -0.02 0.45
N ARG A 231 12.00 -1.21 -0.13
CA ARG A 231 12.72 -1.52 -1.39
C ARG A 231 11.98 -1.04 -2.62
N PHE A 232 10.66 -1.23 -2.67
CA PHE A 232 9.88 -1.06 -3.90
C PHE A 232 9.31 0.35 -4.10
N GLY A 233 9.44 1.22 -3.10
CA GLY A 233 9.04 2.62 -3.20
C GLY A 233 7.60 2.79 -3.68
N ALA A 234 7.39 3.60 -4.72
CA ALA A 234 6.07 3.86 -5.26
C ALA A 234 5.40 2.63 -5.94
N ASN A 235 6.14 1.58 -6.24
CA ASN A 235 5.60 0.38 -6.88
C ASN A 235 5.19 -0.71 -5.89
N ALA A 236 5.39 -0.50 -4.59
CA ALA A 236 5.13 -1.52 -3.58
C ALA A 236 3.68 -2.03 -3.60
N GLY A 237 2.69 -1.13 -3.69
CA GLY A 237 1.27 -1.49 -3.75
C GLY A 237 0.93 -2.35 -4.97
N LEU A 238 1.39 -1.92 -6.15
CA LEU A 238 1.19 -2.65 -7.41
C LEU A 238 1.85 -4.04 -7.36
N ILE A 239 3.11 -4.11 -6.92
CA ILE A 239 3.86 -5.38 -6.84
C ILE A 239 3.20 -6.31 -5.81
N GLY A 240 2.88 -5.81 -4.63
CA GLY A 240 2.27 -6.63 -3.58
C GLY A 240 0.88 -7.15 -3.94
N ALA A 241 0.08 -6.36 -4.62
CA ALA A 241 -1.20 -6.81 -5.16
C ALA A 241 -1.02 -7.99 -6.13
N ALA A 242 -0.06 -7.90 -7.07
CA ALA A 242 0.25 -8.99 -7.97
C ALA A 242 0.77 -10.24 -7.24
N LEU A 243 1.65 -10.07 -6.25
CA LEU A 243 2.14 -11.19 -5.43
C LEU A 243 1.01 -11.90 -4.69
N ALA A 244 0.05 -11.15 -4.16
CA ALA A 244 -1.13 -11.71 -3.50
C ALA A 244 -1.99 -12.53 -4.47
N ALA A 245 -2.22 -12.04 -5.69
CA ALA A 245 -2.95 -12.77 -6.73
C ALA A 245 -2.22 -14.03 -7.19
N ALA A 246 -0.88 -14.04 -7.16
CA ALA A 246 -0.07 -15.22 -7.42
C ALA A 246 -0.06 -16.24 -6.25
N GLY A 247 -0.84 -16.01 -5.18
CA GLY A 247 -0.90 -16.89 -4.01
C GLY A 247 0.24 -16.70 -3.00
N LEU A 248 0.95 -15.59 -3.08
CA LEU A 248 2.12 -15.29 -2.24
C LEU A 248 1.81 -14.30 -1.09
N ASN A 249 0.60 -14.24 -0.61
CA ASN A 249 0.16 -13.37 0.49
C ASN A 249 0.10 -14.06 1.85
N ALA A 250 0.35 -15.34 1.89
CA ALA A 250 0.29 -16.18 3.10
C ALA A 250 1.68 -16.50 3.64
#